data_26eeb2a2162da40ef7ab9a1bde09c11b
#
_entry.id   26eeb2a2162da40ef7ab9a1bde09c11b
#
_cell.length_a   1.000
_cell.length_b   1.000
_cell.length_c   1.000
_cell.angle_alpha   90.00
_cell.angle_beta   90.00
_cell.angle_gamma   90.00
#
_symmetry.space_group_name_H-M   'P 1'
#
loop_
_entity.id
_entity.type
_entity.pdbx_description
1 polymer ?
#
loop_
_entity_poly.entity_id
_entity_poly.type
_entity_poly.pdbx_seq_one_letter_code
_entity_poly.pdbx_strand_id
1 'polypeptide(L)'
;MKRSCSFSFLFILLLTICIFSPLPLHAEKKGALFDAQTIYVPAYSHIYTGNRERPFLLTVTLSIRNIDPNHQIKITTVDYYETQGKLLRKYLDKPVILNPLESLRYIIPERDKSGGSGANFIVEWESDKLVNPPIVESIMIGARSGQGISFISRGEEIILSK
;
A
#
# COMPACT_ATOMS: atom_id res chain seq x y z
N MET A 1 20.88 -62.84 -8.70
CA MET A 1 20.07 -61.88 -7.91
C MET A 1 20.95 -60.73 -7.38
N LYS A 2 21.28 -59.71 -8.19
CA LYS A 2 22.07 -58.53 -7.73
C LYS A 2 21.73 -57.27 -8.57
N ARG A 3 20.44 -56.94 -8.77
CA ARG A 3 20.03 -55.72 -9.49
C ARG A 3 18.97 -54.85 -8.83
N SER A 4 18.54 -55.22 -7.61
CA SER A 4 17.46 -54.47 -6.93
C SER A 4 17.95 -53.32 -6.00
N CYS A 5 19.22 -53.33 -5.58
CA CYS A 5 19.71 -52.34 -4.60
C CYS A 5 20.08 -50.99 -5.21
N SER A 6 20.43 -50.99 -6.54
CA SER A 6 20.87 -49.74 -7.21
C SER A 6 19.72 -48.79 -7.52
N PHE A 7 18.50 -49.31 -7.74
CA PHE A 7 17.32 -48.47 -8.07
C PHE A 7 16.77 -47.74 -6.86
N SER A 8 16.78 -48.38 -5.69
CA SER A 8 16.34 -47.75 -4.40
C SER A 8 17.27 -46.60 -3.99
N PHE A 9 18.58 -46.77 -4.20
CA PHE A 9 19.57 -45.73 -3.85
C PHE A 9 19.43 -44.48 -4.74
N LEU A 10 19.14 -44.66 -6.04
CA LEU A 10 18.90 -43.58 -6.97
C LEU A 10 17.60 -42.79 -6.62
N PHE A 11 16.55 -43.51 -6.18
CA PHE A 11 15.27 -42.89 -5.82
C PHE A 11 15.38 -42.08 -4.50
N ILE A 12 16.13 -42.57 -3.54
CA ILE A 12 16.41 -41.86 -2.27
C ILE A 12 17.27 -40.60 -2.53
N LEU A 13 18.25 -40.67 -3.44
CA LEU A 13 19.09 -39.56 -3.79
C LEU A 13 18.30 -38.47 -4.53
N LEU A 14 17.35 -38.81 -5.42
CA LEU A 14 16.46 -37.86 -6.10
C LEU A 14 15.48 -37.21 -5.11
N LEU A 15 14.97 -37.94 -4.13
CA LEU A 15 14.05 -37.41 -3.13
C LEU A 15 14.74 -36.39 -2.19
N THR A 16 16.02 -36.63 -1.85
CA THR A 16 16.80 -35.70 -1.01
C THR A 16 17.14 -34.39 -1.74
N ILE A 17 17.32 -34.42 -3.05
CA ILE A 17 17.60 -33.21 -3.85
C ILE A 17 16.36 -32.29 -3.91
N CYS A 18 15.14 -32.84 -3.94
CA CYS A 18 13.90 -32.05 -3.92
C CYS A 18 13.64 -31.34 -2.59
N ILE A 19 14.16 -31.86 -1.46
CA ILE A 19 13.95 -31.27 -0.11
C ILE A 19 14.89 -30.06 0.12
N PHE A 20 16.02 -29.99 -0.59
CA PHE A 20 17.01 -28.92 -0.49
C PHE A 20 16.92 -27.84 -1.58
N SER A 21 15.86 -27.83 -2.40
CA SER A 21 15.64 -26.70 -3.31
C SER A 21 15.38 -25.45 -2.49
N PRO A 22 16.25 -24.42 -2.50
CA PRO A 22 15.97 -23.18 -1.79
C PRO A 22 14.72 -22.56 -2.46
N LEU A 23 13.64 -22.46 -1.68
CA LEU A 23 12.50 -21.64 -2.09
C LEU A 23 13.04 -20.24 -2.41
N PRO A 24 12.65 -19.63 -3.54
CA PRO A 24 13.03 -18.25 -3.79
C PRO A 24 12.47 -17.39 -2.66
N LEU A 25 13.34 -17.03 -1.73
CA LEU A 25 13.03 -16.03 -0.72
C LEU A 25 12.82 -14.73 -1.49
N HIS A 26 11.59 -14.28 -1.64
CA HIS A 26 11.29 -12.94 -2.12
C HIS A 26 11.90 -11.98 -1.09
N ALA A 27 13.15 -11.59 -1.35
CA ALA A 27 13.76 -10.51 -0.62
C ALA A 27 12.94 -9.24 -0.93
N GLU A 28 12.13 -8.83 0.02
CA GLU A 28 11.56 -7.49 0.03
C GLU A 28 12.70 -6.50 -0.25
N LYS A 29 12.57 -5.63 -1.24
CA LYS A 29 13.58 -4.61 -1.58
C LYS A 29 13.74 -3.66 -0.39
N LYS A 30 14.39 -4.11 0.66
CA LYS A 30 14.80 -3.24 1.76
C LYS A 30 15.95 -2.38 1.30
N GLY A 31 15.74 -1.07 1.23
CA GLY A 31 16.81 -0.10 1.23
C GLY A 31 17.07 0.67 -0.07
N ALA A 32 16.18 0.66 -1.06
CA ALA A 32 16.31 1.61 -2.16
C ALA A 32 15.95 3.02 -1.67
N LEU A 33 16.84 3.98 -1.93
CA LEU A 33 16.60 5.41 -1.70
C LEU A 33 16.02 6.02 -2.99
N PHE A 34 15.15 7.01 -2.82
CA PHE A 34 14.45 7.67 -3.92
C PHE A 34 14.53 9.20 -3.75
N ASP A 35 14.37 9.91 -4.85
CA ASP A 35 14.24 11.37 -4.86
C ASP A 35 12.83 11.83 -5.26
N ALA A 36 12.02 10.95 -5.85
CA ALA A 36 10.62 11.20 -6.17
C ALA A 36 9.87 9.89 -6.38
N GLN A 37 8.56 9.89 -6.12
CA GLN A 37 7.65 8.80 -6.47
C GLN A 37 6.22 9.32 -6.68
N THR A 38 5.47 8.63 -7.54
CA THR A 38 4.01 8.71 -7.63
C THR A 38 3.43 7.46 -6.97
N ILE A 39 2.55 7.63 -6.00
CA ILE A 39 2.03 6.53 -5.17
C ILE A 39 0.51 6.46 -5.32
N TYR A 40 0.00 5.29 -5.71
CA TYR A 40 -1.41 4.94 -5.68
C TYR A 40 -1.76 4.37 -4.30
N VAL A 41 -2.77 4.94 -3.63
CA VAL A 41 -3.19 4.51 -2.30
C VAL A 41 -4.66 4.11 -2.34
N PRO A 42 -4.99 2.82 -2.22
CA PRO A 42 -6.39 2.38 -2.17
C PRO A 42 -7.14 3.04 -1.02
N ALA A 43 -8.40 3.42 -1.25
CA ALA A 43 -9.29 3.98 -0.24
C ALA A 43 -10.71 3.43 -0.43
N TYR A 44 -11.46 3.33 0.65
CA TYR A 44 -12.81 2.79 0.63
C TYR A 44 -13.73 3.67 1.45
N SER A 45 -14.63 4.44 0.80
CA SER A 45 -15.66 5.20 1.53
C SER A 45 -16.68 4.27 2.18
N HIS A 46 -16.83 3.08 1.64
CA HIS A 46 -17.64 2.00 2.18
C HIS A 46 -17.20 0.64 1.65
N ILE A 47 -17.55 -0.39 2.35
CA ILE A 47 -17.43 -1.79 1.94
C ILE A 47 -18.80 -2.45 2.01
N TYR A 48 -18.91 -3.66 1.46
CA TYR A 48 -20.14 -4.45 1.53
C TYR A 48 -19.94 -5.59 2.51
N THR A 49 -20.98 -5.89 3.30
CA THR A 49 -20.97 -6.98 4.28
C THR A 49 -22.18 -7.89 4.08
N GLY A 50 -21.97 -9.21 4.15
CA GLY A 50 -23.02 -10.23 4.01
C GLY A 50 -23.53 -10.37 2.58
N ASN A 51 -24.71 -10.98 2.44
CA ASN A 51 -25.31 -11.33 1.15
C ASN A 51 -26.14 -10.20 0.50
N ARG A 52 -26.12 -9.02 1.06
CA ARG A 52 -26.86 -7.86 0.55
C ARG A 52 -25.87 -6.73 0.26
N GLU A 53 -26.06 -6.06 -0.85
CA GLU A 53 -25.29 -4.86 -1.24
C GLU A 53 -25.66 -3.64 -0.36
N ARG A 54 -25.54 -3.82 0.96
CA ARG A 54 -25.73 -2.73 1.93
C ARG A 54 -24.35 -2.15 2.27
N PRO A 55 -24.10 -0.87 1.97
CA PRO A 55 -22.83 -0.25 2.28
C PRO A 55 -22.62 -0.14 3.80
N PHE A 56 -21.47 -0.55 4.25
CA PHE A 56 -20.93 -0.25 5.58
C PHE A 56 -19.97 0.92 5.42
N LEU A 57 -20.34 2.07 5.98
CA LEU A 57 -19.61 3.32 5.79
C LEU A 57 -18.32 3.34 6.60
N LEU A 58 -17.30 4.01 6.06
CA LEU A 58 -15.98 4.11 6.65
C LEU A 58 -15.49 5.56 6.67
N THR A 59 -14.86 5.94 7.75
CA THR A 59 -13.96 7.08 7.78
C THR A 59 -12.63 6.64 7.19
N VAL A 60 -12.09 7.39 6.22
CA VAL A 60 -10.78 7.15 5.64
C VAL A 60 -9.80 8.20 6.13
N THR A 61 -8.67 7.77 6.64
CA THR A 61 -7.54 8.64 6.97
C THR A 61 -6.37 8.30 6.06
N LEU A 62 -6.04 9.17 5.10
CA LEU A 62 -4.77 9.13 4.40
C LEU A 62 -3.67 9.62 5.34
N SER A 63 -2.62 8.83 5.52
CA SER A 63 -1.45 9.15 6.34
C SER A 63 -0.21 9.17 5.45
N ILE A 64 0.55 10.25 5.47
CA ILE A 64 1.82 10.43 4.74
C ILE A 64 2.88 10.72 5.78
N ARG A 65 3.92 9.89 5.87
CA ARG A 65 4.97 9.99 6.91
C ARG A 65 6.34 10.05 6.28
N ASN A 66 7.04 11.14 6.47
CA ASN A 66 8.46 11.17 6.18
C ASN A 66 9.19 10.31 7.22
N ILE A 67 9.78 9.20 6.78
CA ILE A 67 10.55 8.30 7.65
C ILE A 67 12.06 8.53 7.58
N ASP A 68 12.50 9.49 6.75
CA ASP A 68 13.91 9.85 6.73
C ASP A 68 14.26 10.69 7.98
N PRO A 69 15.27 10.29 8.78
CA PRO A 69 15.62 11.01 9.99
C PRO A 69 16.42 12.28 9.75
N ASN A 70 16.94 12.51 8.54
CA ASN A 70 17.89 13.56 8.25
C ASN A 70 17.42 14.55 7.18
N HIS A 71 16.48 14.14 6.30
CA HIS A 71 16.11 14.93 5.14
C HIS A 71 14.62 15.17 5.07
N GLN A 72 14.26 16.37 4.65
CA GLN A 72 12.89 16.73 4.33
C GLN A 72 12.46 16.17 2.98
N ILE A 73 11.15 15.99 2.82
CA ILE A 73 10.49 15.69 1.54
C ILE A 73 9.45 16.76 1.24
N LYS A 74 9.09 16.89 -0.02
CA LYS A 74 8.08 17.84 -0.48
C LYS A 74 6.94 17.09 -1.13
N ILE A 75 5.74 17.19 -0.55
CA ILE A 75 4.52 16.62 -1.12
C ILE A 75 3.99 17.60 -2.16
N THR A 76 3.91 17.17 -3.40
CA THR A 76 3.51 18.03 -4.53
C THR A 76 2.06 17.83 -4.94
N THR A 77 1.54 16.61 -4.76
CA THR A 77 0.16 16.26 -5.13
C THR A 77 -0.48 15.37 -4.06
N VAL A 78 -1.73 15.64 -3.73
CA VAL A 78 -2.62 14.74 -2.99
C VAL A 78 -4.00 14.87 -3.62
N ASP A 79 -4.32 13.96 -4.52
CA ASP A 79 -5.54 13.95 -5.32
C ASP A 79 -6.40 12.74 -4.94
N TYR A 80 -7.70 12.94 -4.74
CA TYR A 80 -8.67 11.92 -4.39
C TYR A 80 -9.59 11.61 -5.55
N TYR A 81 -9.72 10.33 -5.90
CA TYR A 81 -10.49 9.82 -7.03
C TYR A 81 -11.59 8.87 -6.58
N GLU A 82 -12.72 8.89 -7.32
CA GLU A 82 -13.78 7.90 -7.14
C GLU A 82 -13.47 6.58 -7.86
N THR A 83 -14.29 5.58 -7.60
CA THR A 83 -14.19 4.20 -8.14
C THR A 83 -14.01 4.15 -9.67
N GLN A 84 -14.61 5.07 -10.43
CA GLN A 84 -14.51 5.14 -11.89
C GLN A 84 -13.32 5.97 -12.39
N GLY A 85 -12.46 6.43 -11.48
CA GLY A 85 -11.26 7.19 -11.82
C GLY A 85 -11.47 8.67 -12.06
N LYS A 86 -12.64 9.23 -11.72
CA LYS A 86 -12.86 10.66 -11.80
C LYS A 86 -12.31 11.37 -10.58
N LEU A 87 -11.56 12.45 -10.80
CA LEU A 87 -11.05 13.30 -9.74
C LEU A 87 -12.21 13.95 -8.97
N LEU A 88 -12.23 13.72 -7.64
CA LEU A 88 -13.20 14.33 -6.74
C LEU A 88 -12.66 15.56 -6.03
N ARG A 89 -11.40 15.50 -5.58
CA ARG A 89 -10.81 16.56 -4.76
C ARG A 89 -9.30 16.61 -4.89
N LYS A 90 -8.77 17.82 -5.01
CA LYS A 90 -7.36 18.15 -4.78
C LYS A 90 -7.22 18.68 -3.37
N TYR A 91 -6.30 18.13 -2.61
CA TYR A 91 -6.06 18.53 -1.23
C TYR A 91 -4.98 19.61 -1.08
N LEU A 92 -4.14 19.77 -2.10
CA LEU A 92 -3.07 20.75 -2.10
C LEU A 92 -3.31 21.83 -3.15
N ASP A 93 -3.29 23.09 -2.70
CA ASP A 93 -3.20 24.26 -3.59
C ASP A 93 -1.74 24.62 -3.91
N LYS A 94 -0.83 24.22 -3.02
CA LYS A 94 0.62 24.41 -3.14
C LYS A 94 1.34 23.26 -2.44
N PRO A 95 2.57 22.93 -2.85
CA PRO A 95 3.38 21.90 -2.20
C PRO A 95 3.57 22.12 -0.71
N VAL A 96 3.64 21.03 0.05
CA VAL A 96 3.86 21.02 1.50
C VAL A 96 5.16 20.31 1.82
N ILE A 97 6.01 20.94 2.63
CA ILE A 97 7.25 20.33 3.12
C ILE A 97 6.95 19.53 4.37
N LEU A 98 7.45 18.30 4.42
CA LEU A 98 7.51 17.48 5.62
C LEU A 98 8.95 17.37 6.08
N ASN A 99 9.23 17.89 7.26
CA ASN A 99 10.53 17.77 7.92
C ASN A 99 10.87 16.29 8.25
N PRO A 100 12.10 15.98 8.63
CA PRO A 100 12.45 14.66 9.13
C PRO A 100 11.46 14.16 10.20
N LEU A 101 10.96 12.93 10.01
CA LEU A 101 10.00 12.24 10.90
C LEU A 101 8.64 12.93 11.07
N GLU A 102 8.34 13.95 10.27
CA GLU A 102 7.05 14.64 10.27
C GLU A 102 5.99 13.84 9.50
N SER A 103 4.72 14.05 9.87
CA SER A 103 3.57 13.38 9.26
C SER A 103 2.48 14.37 8.88
N LEU A 104 1.79 14.06 7.77
CA LEU A 104 0.64 14.80 7.26
C LEU A 104 -0.53 13.83 7.13
N ARG A 105 -1.77 14.30 7.37
CA ARG A 105 -2.96 13.47 7.20
C ARG A 105 -4.10 14.24 6.53
N TYR A 106 -4.94 13.49 5.81
CA TYR A 106 -6.21 13.95 5.27
C TYR A 106 -7.32 12.98 5.67
N ILE A 107 -8.51 13.50 5.93
CA ILE A 107 -9.64 12.71 6.41
C ILE A 107 -10.80 12.84 5.42
N ILE A 108 -11.32 11.69 4.96
CA ILE A 108 -12.63 11.57 4.33
C ILE A 108 -13.60 11.17 5.44
N PRO A 109 -14.56 12.01 5.79
CA PRO A 109 -15.52 11.67 6.85
C PRO A 109 -16.46 10.54 6.40
N GLU A 110 -16.94 9.74 7.35
CA GLU A 110 -17.82 8.58 7.11
C GLU A 110 -19.06 8.92 6.26
N ARG A 111 -19.61 10.13 6.41
CA ARG A 111 -20.75 10.61 5.63
C ARG A 111 -20.46 10.86 4.15
N ASP A 112 -19.19 10.98 3.78
CA ASP A 112 -18.76 11.22 2.39
C ASP A 112 -18.65 9.87 1.66
N LYS A 113 -19.66 9.57 0.85
CA LYS A 113 -19.74 8.34 0.05
C LYS A 113 -19.24 8.52 -1.38
N SER A 114 -18.79 9.71 -1.74
CA SER A 114 -18.49 10.08 -3.13
C SER A 114 -17.42 9.21 -3.77
N GLY A 115 -16.46 8.73 -2.99
CA GLY A 115 -15.38 7.87 -3.50
C GLY A 115 -15.83 6.46 -3.88
N GLY A 116 -16.85 5.92 -3.22
CA GLY A 116 -17.29 4.55 -3.47
C GLY A 116 -16.42 3.50 -2.78
N SER A 117 -16.56 2.24 -3.22
CA SER A 117 -15.83 1.09 -2.67
C SER A 117 -14.50 0.80 -3.38
N GLY A 118 -14.11 1.60 -4.36
CA GLY A 118 -12.85 1.49 -5.11
C GLY A 118 -12.17 2.84 -5.31
N ALA A 119 -12.38 3.77 -4.38
CA ALA A 119 -11.71 5.06 -4.38
C ALA A 119 -10.20 4.90 -4.16
N ASN A 120 -9.46 5.95 -4.50
CA ASN A 120 -8.02 5.97 -4.28
C ASN A 120 -7.51 7.40 -4.12
N PHE A 121 -6.29 7.50 -3.58
CA PHE A 121 -5.49 8.72 -3.65
C PHE A 121 -4.32 8.52 -4.61
N ILE A 122 -3.96 9.60 -5.30
CA ILE A 122 -2.64 9.75 -5.94
C ILE A 122 -1.84 10.74 -5.10
N VAL A 123 -0.69 10.28 -4.63
CA VAL A 123 0.24 11.09 -3.85
C VAL A 123 1.55 11.18 -4.60
N GLU A 124 2.02 12.41 -4.86
CA GLU A 124 3.32 12.65 -5.44
C GLU A 124 4.20 13.38 -4.44
N TRP A 125 5.44 12.96 -4.38
CA TRP A 125 6.44 13.60 -3.54
C TRP A 125 7.79 13.66 -4.24
N GLU A 126 8.62 14.62 -3.84
CA GLU A 126 9.99 14.80 -4.32
C GLU A 126 10.92 15.21 -3.18
N SER A 127 12.22 15.04 -3.38
CA SER A 127 13.29 15.51 -2.50
C SER A 127 14.51 15.91 -3.32
N ASP A 128 15.27 16.87 -2.83
CA ASP A 128 16.54 17.30 -3.45
C ASP A 128 17.67 16.27 -3.27
N LYS A 129 17.41 15.20 -2.53
CA LYS A 129 18.37 14.13 -2.23
C LYS A 129 17.69 12.76 -2.26
N LEU A 130 18.49 11.74 -2.44
CA LEU A 130 18.03 10.37 -2.24
C LEU A 130 17.73 10.14 -0.75
N VAL A 131 16.49 9.81 -0.44
CA VAL A 131 15.96 9.62 0.92
C VAL A 131 15.24 8.29 1.06
N ASN A 132 14.99 7.89 2.30
CA ASN A 132 14.06 6.79 2.56
C ASN A 132 12.66 7.20 2.07
N PRO A 133 11.99 6.40 1.21
CA PRO A 133 10.67 6.75 0.71
C PRO A 133 9.67 6.87 1.87
N PRO A 134 8.74 7.83 1.81
CA PRO A 134 7.73 7.99 2.85
C PRO A 134 6.82 6.76 2.96
N ILE A 135 6.30 6.52 4.14
CA ILE A 135 5.16 5.61 4.30
C ILE A 135 3.90 6.39 3.94
N VAL A 136 3.18 5.88 2.92
CA VAL A 136 1.89 6.43 2.50
C VAL A 136 0.86 5.32 2.60
N GLU A 137 -0.16 5.51 3.41
CA GLU A 137 -1.17 4.51 3.71
C GLU A 137 -2.53 5.14 3.98
N SER A 138 -3.59 4.41 3.72
CA SER A 138 -4.95 4.76 4.12
C SER A 138 -5.42 3.84 5.24
N ILE A 139 -6.03 4.42 6.26
CA ILE A 139 -6.61 3.72 7.41
C ILE A 139 -8.12 3.89 7.31
N MET A 140 -8.85 2.80 7.20
CA MET A 140 -10.31 2.78 7.16
C MET A 140 -10.85 2.30 8.50
N ILE A 141 -11.80 3.06 9.05
CA ILE A 141 -12.46 2.73 10.32
C ILE A 141 -13.96 2.96 10.17
N GLY A 142 -14.75 2.00 10.58
CA GLY A 142 -16.19 2.12 10.67
C GLY A 142 -16.75 1.39 11.87
N ALA A 143 -17.83 1.91 12.46
CA ALA A 143 -18.51 1.29 13.57
C ALA A 143 -20.03 1.37 13.37
N ARG A 144 -20.73 0.25 13.54
CA ARG A 144 -22.18 0.18 13.42
C ARG A 144 -22.75 -0.89 14.34
N SER A 145 -23.75 -0.50 15.15
CA SER A 145 -24.53 -1.43 15.98
C SER A 145 -23.68 -2.42 16.79
N GLY A 146 -22.61 -1.92 17.45
CA GLY A 146 -21.74 -2.74 18.28
C GLY A 146 -20.64 -3.51 17.53
N GLN A 147 -20.58 -3.39 16.19
CA GLN A 147 -19.50 -3.95 15.39
C GLN A 147 -18.56 -2.85 14.88
N GLY A 148 -17.25 -3.05 15.06
CA GLY A 148 -16.21 -2.19 14.51
C GLY A 148 -15.41 -2.94 13.44
N ILE A 149 -15.06 -2.23 12.37
CA ILE A 149 -14.15 -2.71 11.33
C ILE A 149 -13.04 -1.69 11.19
N SER A 150 -11.80 -2.15 11.15
CA SER A 150 -10.66 -1.32 10.79
C SER A 150 -9.66 -2.11 9.98
N PHE A 151 -9.09 -1.47 8.96
CA PHE A 151 -8.03 -2.05 8.15
C PHE A 151 -7.19 -0.95 7.51
N ILE A 152 -6.00 -1.32 7.05
CA ILE A 152 -5.02 -0.42 6.43
C ILE A 152 -4.75 -0.92 5.02
N SER A 153 -4.66 0.02 4.07
CA SER A 153 -4.13 -0.24 2.73
C SER A 153 -2.88 0.60 2.52
N ARG A 154 -1.78 -0.04 2.19
CA ARG A 154 -0.53 0.65 1.84
C ARG A 154 -0.57 1.13 0.40
N GLY A 155 0.11 2.24 0.17
CA GLY A 155 0.32 2.78 -1.17
C GLY A 155 1.35 1.95 -1.96
N GLU A 156 1.12 1.85 -3.26
CA GLU A 156 1.99 1.18 -4.22
C GLU A 156 2.55 2.21 -5.20
N GLU A 157 3.84 2.12 -5.51
CA GLU A 157 4.48 3.00 -6.48
C GLU A 157 3.94 2.76 -7.89
N ILE A 158 3.57 3.82 -8.58
CA ILE A 158 3.24 3.79 -10.01
C ILE A 158 4.53 3.94 -10.80
N ILE A 159 4.93 2.90 -11.50
CA ILE A 159 6.06 2.95 -12.42
C ILE A 159 5.58 3.53 -13.74
N LEU A 160 5.93 4.80 -14.01
CA LEU A 160 5.65 5.42 -15.30
C LEU A 160 6.66 4.90 -16.31
N SER A 161 6.21 4.13 -17.31
CA SER A 161 7.04 3.74 -18.46
C SER A 161 7.40 5.02 -19.25
N LYS A 162 8.69 5.26 -19.42
CA LYS A 162 9.20 6.33 -20.31
C LYS A 162 8.99 5.96 -21.75
#